data_e7aa5d3ce9fb72e4668d10072b9646e9
#
_entry.id   e7aa5d3ce9fb72e4668d10072b9646e9
#
_cell.length_a   1.000
_cell.length_b   1.000
_cell.length_c   1.000
_cell.angle_alpha   90.00
_cell.angle_beta   90.00
_cell.angle_gamma   90.00
#
_symmetry.space_group_name_H-M   'P 1'
#
loop_
_entity.id
_entity.type
_entity.pdbx_description
1 polymer ?
#
loop_
_entity_poly.entity_id
_entity_poly.type
_entity_poly.pdbx_seq_one_letter_code
_entity_poly.pdbx_strand_id
1 'polypeptide(L)'
;MTDTAPLVDVRNLSVAFGDGAEATRVVKDVSFHIDKREIVALVGESGSGKTVSAMSILQLLPASASYPTGEILFEGKDILKANEAQLRSIRGKRISIIFQEPMTTLNPLHTIEVQVGEIIKLHQKLSDSDTRARVVELLTKVGIRDPEKRLSAYPHQLSGGQRQRVMIAIALANQPDLLIADEPTTALDVTIQAQILELLKALQKEMGMAMLLITHDLGIVRRMAERVYVMKSGEIVETGNTEDVFTAPKHSYTRHLIEAEPKGEPPAVDTSRPVVVETDNLKVWFPIKRGLLQRTVDYVKAVDGLSVKLRAGETLGVVGESGSGKTTLGLALLRLLSSEGAIAYVGKRIDGLTNKQMRPLRKEMQIVFQDPYGSLSPRLTIGQIIEEGLLIQNPELDEDGRNERVATALQEVGLDPATRDRYPHEFSGGQRQRIAIARAMVLKPKFVMLDEPTSALDMSVQAQVVDLLRDLQKKRDLAYLFISHDLKVVRALCNYVIVMKNGKVVEEGPSREIFDHPKDDYTKALLAAAFDIKVTHRAALAT
;
A
#
# COMPACT_ATOMS: atom_id res chain seq x y z
N MET A 1 19.56 -23.55 -28.79
CA MET A 1 18.60 -23.58 -27.70
C MET A 1 19.00 -24.73 -26.81
N THR A 2 19.69 -24.49 -25.72
CA THR A 2 20.05 -25.52 -24.73
C THR A 2 18.78 -25.85 -23.97
N ASP A 3 18.31 -27.06 -24.15
CA ASP A 3 17.14 -27.66 -23.46
C ASP A 3 17.50 -27.91 -21.98
N THR A 4 17.63 -26.83 -21.20
CA THR A 4 17.86 -26.91 -19.75
C THR A 4 16.51 -26.89 -19.09
N ALA A 5 16.15 -27.97 -18.38
CA ALA A 5 14.91 -28.07 -17.61
C ALA A 5 14.76 -26.84 -16.70
N PRO A 6 13.53 -26.27 -16.57
CA PRO A 6 13.28 -25.12 -15.73
C PRO A 6 13.62 -25.40 -14.26
N LEU A 7 13.94 -24.35 -13.50
CA LEU A 7 14.21 -24.48 -12.07
C LEU A 7 12.94 -24.91 -11.33
N VAL A 8 11.82 -24.25 -11.65
CA VAL A 8 10.48 -24.62 -11.16
C VAL A 8 9.54 -24.76 -12.35
N ASP A 9 8.76 -25.84 -12.37
CA ASP A 9 7.76 -26.09 -13.38
C ASP A 9 6.43 -26.49 -12.69
N VAL A 10 5.45 -25.62 -12.78
CA VAL A 10 4.10 -25.81 -12.25
C VAL A 10 3.21 -26.25 -13.40
N ARG A 11 2.56 -27.40 -13.28
CA ARG A 11 1.74 -27.98 -14.34
C ARG A 11 0.34 -28.27 -13.84
N ASN A 12 -0.65 -27.71 -14.50
CA ASN A 12 -2.09 -27.95 -14.32
C ASN A 12 -2.52 -27.88 -12.83
N LEU A 13 -1.88 -26.97 -12.08
CA LEU A 13 -2.11 -26.82 -10.64
C LEU A 13 -3.51 -26.31 -10.36
N SER A 14 -4.26 -27.06 -9.55
CA SER A 14 -5.51 -26.57 -8.95
C SER A 14 -5.39 -26.59 -7.44
N VAL A 15 -5.93 -25.56 -6.80
CA VAL A 15 -5.97 -25.43 -5.34
C VAL A 15 -7.39 -25.12 -4.90
N ALA A 16 -7.89 -25.88 -3.93
CA ALA A 16 -9.22 -25.69 -3.35
C ALA A 16 -9.15 -25.59 -1.82
N PHE A 17 -10.07 -24.82 -1.25
CA PHE A 17 -10.24 -24.67 0.20
C PHE A 17 -11.61 -25.19 0.62
N GLY A 18 -11.65 -25.87 1.77
CA GLY A 18 -12.84 -26.52 2.30
C GLY A 18 -12.92 -27.99 1.93
N ASP A 19 -13.96 -28.68 2.42
CA ASP A 19 -14.11 -30.13 2.31
C ASP A 19 -15.25 -30.50 1.35
N GLY A 20 -15.06 -31.61 0.60
CA GLY A 20 -16.09 -32.25 -0.21
C GLY A 20 -16.64 -31.39 -1.35
N ALA A 21 -17.96 -31.44 -1.56
CA ALA A 21 -18.64 -30.77 -2.67
C ALA A 21 -18.71 -29.23 -2.51
N GLU A 22 -18.47 -28.69 -1.32
CA GLU A 22 -18.47 -27.26 -1.03
C GLU A 22 -17.08 -26.63 -1.17
N ALA A 23 -16.06 -27.41 -1.54
CA ALA A 23 -14.71 -26.89 -1.72
C ALA A 23 -14.65 -25.83 -2.83
N THR A 24 -14.17 -24.65 -2.47
CA THR A 24 -14.01 -23.54 -3.41
C THR A 24 -12.66 -23.62 -4.10
N ARG A 25 -12.65 -23.79 -5.43
CA ARG A 25 -11.41 -23.75 -6.23
C ARG A 25 -10.97 -22.30 -6.44
N VAL A 26 -9.83 -21.96 -5.85
CA VAL A 26 -9.21 -20.62 -5.92
C VAL A 26 -8.17 -20.57 -7.05
N VAL A 27 -7.48 -21.69 -7.32
CA VAL A 27 -6.55 -21.84 -8.46
C VAL A 27 -7.07 -22.97 -9.33
N LYS A 28 -7.09 -22.76 -10.66
CA LYS A 28 -7.77 -23.61 -11.63
C LYS A 28 -6.84 -23.86 -12.80
N ASP A 29 -6.25 -25.04 -12.86
CA ASP A 29 -5.45 -25.53 -13.98
C ASP A 29 -4.31 -24.58 -14.41
N VAL A 30 -3.61 -24.01 -13.43
CA VAL A 30 -2.55 -23.03 -13.64
C VAL A 30 -1.25 -23.73 -14.01
N SER A 31 -0.61 -23.29 -15.10
CA SER A 31 0.69 -23.79 -15.56
C SER A 31 1.64 -22.62 -15.83
N PHE A 32 2.82 -22.64 -15.19
CA PHE A 32 3.89 -21.67 -15.42
C PHE A 32 5.25 -22.27 -15.04
N HIS A 33 6.31 -21.72 -15.60
CA HIS A 33 7.66 -22.15 -15.26
C HIS A 33 8.57 -20.97 -14.97
N ILE A 34 9.66 -21.24 -14.25
CA ILE A 34 10.69 -20.27 -13.89
C ILE A 34 12.03 -20.88 -14.23
N ASP A 35 12.79 -20.22 -15.10
CA ASP A 35 14.12 -20.66 -15.48
C ASP A 35 15.18 -20.17 -14.46
N LYS A 36 16.36 -20.78 -14.48
CA LYS A 36 17.47 -20.36 -13.62
C LYS A 36 17.87 -18.91 -13.96
N ARG A 37 18.03 -18.08 -12.95
CA ARG A 37 18.45 -16.67 -13.04
C ARG A 37 17.42 -15.74 -13.71
N GLU A 38 16.21 -16.21 -13.99
CA GLU A 38 15.14 -15.44 -14.59
C GLU A 38 14.33 -14.71 -13.51
N ILE A 39 13.82 -13.52 -13.84
CA ILE A 39 12.79 -12.83 -13.07
C ILE A 39 11.46 -12.99 -13.81
N VAL A 40 10.55 -13.74 -13.23
CA VAL A 40 9.19 -13.96 -13.73
C VAL A 40 8.20 -13.21 -12.86
N ALA A 41 7.24 -12.53 -13.48
CA ALA A 41 6.16 -11.87 -12.75
C ALA A 41 4.84 -12.65 -12.86
N LEU A 42 4.11 -12.70 -11.75
CA LEU A 42 2.74 -13.17 -11.66
C LEU A 42 1.84 -12.00 -11.26
N VAL A 43 0.96 -11.55 -12.17
CA VAL A 43 0.19 -10.31 -12.02
C VAL A 43 -1.31 -10.55 -12.12
N GLY A 44 -2.10 -9.64 -11.58
CA GLY A 44 -3.57 -9.68 -11.60
C GLY A 44 -4.17 -8.96 -10.40
N GLU A 45 -5.47 -8.80 -10.35
CA GLU A 45 -6.19 -8.18 -9.24
C GLU A 45 -6.08 -8.99 -7.95
N SER A 46 -6.41 -8.34 -6.82
CA SER A 46 -6.51 -9.02 -5.51
C SER A 46 -7.50 -10.19 -5.61
N GLY A 47 -7.16 -11.33 -4.99
CA GLY A 47 -8.00 -12.53 -5.05
C GLY A 47 -7.91 -13.33 -6.36
N SER A 48 -7.05 -12.97 -7.32
CA SER A 48 -6.86 -13.75 -8.56
C SER A 48 -6.13 -15.08 -8.37
N GLY A 49 -5.59 -15.37 -7.17
CA GLY A 49 -4.92 -16.64 -6.87
C GLY A 49 -3.39 -16.61 -6.91
N LYS A 50 -2.75 -15.45 -7.11
CA LYS A 50 -1.28 -15.29 -7.23
C LYS A 50 -0.52 -15.82 -6.01
N THR A 51 -0.81 -15.27 -4.84
CA THR A 51 -0.20 -15.67 -3.56
C THR A 51 -0.45 -17.15 -3.25
N VAL A 52 -1.66 -17.65 -3.51
CA VAL A 52 -2.01 -19.07 -3.33
C VAL A 52 -1.16 -19.95 -4.22
N SER A 53 -1.00 -19.60 -5.50
CA SER A 53 -0.15 -20.35 -6.44
C SER A 53 1.31 -20.37 -6.01
N ALA A 54 1.85 -19.22 -5.56
CA ALA A 54 3.22 -19.11 -5.09
C ALA A 54 3.47 -19.85 -3.76
N MET A 55 2.56 -19.75 -2.79
CA MET A 55 2.65 -20.48 -1.52
C MET A 55 2.54 -21.99 -1.70
N SER A 56 1.85 -22.45 -2.76
CA SER A 56 1.78 -23.87 -3.12
C SER A 56 3.15 -24.46 -3.45
N ILE A 57 4.06 -23.67 -4.04
CA ILE A 57 5.44 -24.10 -4.33
C ILE A 57 6.16 -24.56 -3.06
N LEU A 58 5.88 -23.90 -1.94
CA LEU A 58 6.46 -24.26 -0.64
C LEU A 58 5.53 -25.06 0.26
N GLN A 59 4.33 -25.43 -0.20
CA GLN A 59 3.28 -26.04 0.60
C GLN A 59 3.06 -25.31 1.94
N LEU A 60 2.91 -23.97 1.88
CA LEU A 60 2.68 -23.11 3.05
C LEU A 60 1.21 -22.73 3.22
N LEU A 61 0.32 -23.33 2.45
CA LEU A 61 -1.12 -23.11 2.60
C LEU A 61 -1.64 -23.79 3.89
N PRO A 62 -2.73 -23.27 4.49
CA PRO A 62 -3.35 -23.89 5.66
C PRO A 62 -3.85 -25.30 5.37
N ALA A 63 -4.05 -26.10 6.41
CA ALA A 63 -4.47 -27.50 6.31
C ALA A 63 -5.83 -27.72 5.60
N SER A 64 -6.65 -26.67 5.52
CA SER A 64 -7.91 -26.68 4.74
C SER A 64 -7.71 -26.60 3.22
N ALA A 65 -6.47 -26.37 2.76
CA ALA A 65 -6.15 -26.36 1.34
C ALA A 65 -5.88 -27.78 0.83
N SER A 66 -6.38 -28.05 -0.37
CA SER A 66 -6.14 -29.31 -1.09
C SER A 66 -5.65 -29.02 -2.51
N TYR A 67 -4.95 -30.00 -3.10
CA TYR A 67 -4.42 -29.96 -4.46
C TYR A 67 -5.14 -31.01 -5.32
N PRO A 68 -6.34 -30.71 -5.87
CA PRO A 68 -7.12 -31.68 -6.61
C PRO A 68 -6.43 -32.20 -7.88
N THR A 69 -5.65 -31.35 -8.54
CA THR A 69 -4.89 -31.69 -9.77
C THR A 69 -3.56 -30.95 -9.80
N GLY A 70 -2.64 -31.44 -10.62
CA GLY A 70 -1.38 -30.80 -10.93
C GLY A 70 -0.17 -31.35 -10.22
N GLU A 71 0.98 -30.88 -10.64
CA GLU A 71 2.29 -31.17 -10.05
C GLU A 71 3.14 -29.91 -10.01
N ILE A 72 4.07 -29.85 -9.06
CA ILE A 72 5.05 -28.76 -8.93
C ILE A 72 6.43 -29.40 -8.92
N LEU A 73 7.18 -29.22 -10.00
CA LEU A 73 8.51 -29.78 -10.15
C LEU A 73 9.57 -28.74 -9.75
N PHE A 74 10.41 -29.06 -8.80
CA PHE A 74 11.63 -28.30 -8.48
C PHE A 74 12.83 -29.13 -8.93
N GLU A 75 13.58 -28.62 -9.92
CA GLU A 75 14.66 -29.38 -10.59
C GLU A 75 14.20 -30.78 -11.02
N GLY A 76 12.99 -30.89 -11.57
CA GLY A 76 12.40 -32.14 -12.05
C GLY A 76 11.83 -33.06 -10.97
N LYS A 77 11.86 -32.70 -9.69
CA LYS A 77 11.28 -33.47 -8.58
C LYS A 77 9.97 -32.88 -8.12
N ASP A 78 8.92 -33.69 -8.09
CA ASP A 78 7.59 -33.25 -7.64
C ASP A 78 7.59 -32.98 -6.14
N ILE A 79 7.49 -31.70 -5.77
CA ILE A 79 7.50 -31.26 -4.38
C ILE A 79 6.13 -31.36 -3.70
N LEU A 80 5.02 -31.54 -4.46
CA LEU A 80 3.71 -31.81 -3.84
C LEU A 80 3.68 -33.20 -3.18
N LYS A 81 4.51 -34.14 -3.64
CA LYS A 81 4.68 -35.49 -3.07
C LYS A 81 5.81 -35.58 -2.06
N ALA A 82 6.52 -34.49 -1.80
CA ALA A 82 7.63 -34.48 -0.87
C ALA A 82 7.17 -34.64 0.58
N ASN A 83 7.93 -35.41 1.35
CA ASN A 83 7.70 -35.50 2.80
C ASN A 83 8.25 -34.27 3.53
N GLU A 84 7.88 -34.14 4.81
CA GLU A 84 8.25 -32.95 5.61
C GLU A 84 9.77 -32.75 5.73
N ALA A 85 10.56 -33.80 5.79
CA ALA A 85 12.01 -33.70 5.83
C ALA A 85 12.61 -33.15 4.54
N GLN A 86 12.06 -33.55 3.40
CA GLN A 86 12.42 -33.01 2.09
C GLN A 86 12.01 -31.55 1.95
N LEU A 87 10.79 -31.19 2.37
CA LEU A 87 10.31 -29.81 2.38
C LEU A 87 11.18 -28.90 3.26
N ARG A 88 11.57 -29.35 4.45
CA ARG A 88 12.50 -28.59 5.32
C ARG A 88 13.87 -28.36 4.70
N SER A 89 14.34 -29.28 3.85
CA SER A 89 15.60 -29.10 3.13
C SER A 89 15.51 -28.07 1.99
N ILE A 90 14.28 -27.72 1.56
CA ILE A 90 14.00 -26.75 0.49
C ILE A 90 13.62 -25.40 1.06
N ARG A 91 12.68 -25.38 2.03
CA ARG A 91 12.15 -24.15 2.64
C ARG A 91 13.24 -23.37 3.36
N GLY A 92 13.39 -22.09 3.02
CA GLY A 92 14.37 -21.18 3.60
C GLY A 92 15.84 -21.45 3.25
N LYS A 93 16.12 -22.53 2.49
CA LYS A 93 17.46 -22.89 2.03
C LYS A 93 17.59 -22.77 0.52
N ARG A 94 16.74 -23.50 -0.24
CA ARG A 94 16.76 -23.51 -1.71
C ARG A 94 15.70 -22.58 -2.30
N ILE A 95 14.55 -22.48 -1.66
CA ILE A 95 13.47 -21.58 -2.01
C ILE A 95 13.12 -20.76 -0.77
N SER A 96 13.17 -19.43 -0.90
CA SER A 96 12.80 -18.48 0.14
C SER A 96 11.67 -17.58 -0.32
N ILE A 97 10.96 -16.99 0.65
CA ILE A 97 9.84 -16.09 0.39
C ILE A 97 9.98 -14.79 1.19
N ILE A 98 9.68 -13.66 0.54
CA ILE A 98 9.39 -12.38 1.18
C ILE A 98 7.87 -12.24 1.17
N PHE A 99 7.27 -12.13 2.35
CA PHE A 99 5.82 -11.97 2.52
C PHE A 99 5.40 -10.51 2.36
N GLN A 100 4.12 -10.31 2.05
CA GLN A 100 3.52 -9.03 1.74
C GLN A 100 3.62 -8.00 2.89
N GLU A 101 3.48 -8.43 4.16
CA GLU A 101 3.43 -7.55 5.32
C GLU A 101 4.59 -7.76 6.30
N PRO A 102 5.54 -6.79 6.40
CA PRO A 102 6.64 -6.88 7.37
C PRO A 102 6.19 -6.86 8.83
N MET A 103 5.06 -6.22 9.12
CA MET A 103 4.55 -6.06 10.49
C MET A 103 4.04 -7.36 11.08
N THR A 104 3.46 -8.23 10.26
CA THR A 104 2.90 -9.52 10.67
C THR A 104 3.93 -10.64 10.57
N THR A 105 4.96 -10.47 9.73
CA THR A 105 5.99 -11.48 9.46
C THR A 105 7.11 -11.46 10.51
N LEU A 106 7.57 -10.27 10.94
CA LEU A 106 8.60 -10.15 11.97
C LEU A 106 8.01 -10.32 13.37
N ASN A 107 8.59 -11.20 14.19
CA ASN A 107 8.18 -11.39 15.57
C ASN A 107 8.51 -10.13 16.40
N PRO A 108 7.50 -9.41 16.95
CA PRO A 108 7.74 -8.17 17.69
C PRO A 108 8.50 -8.35 19.00
N LEU A 109 8.58 -9.57 19.52
CA LEU A 109 9.23 -9.92 20.79
C LEU A 109 10.70 -10.36 20.63
N HIS A 110 11.16 -10.58 19.40
CA HIS A 110 12.53 -10.98 19.12
C HIS A 110 13.33 -9.83 18.49
N THR A 111 14.62 -9.74 18.83
CA THR A 111 15.53 -8.79 18.22
C THR A 111 15.84 -9.19 16.78
N ILE A 112 16.37 -8.26 16.01
CA ILE A 112 16.75 -8.49 14.60
C ILE A 112 17.83 -9.56 14.51
N GLU A 113 18.81 -9.55 15.40
CA GLU A 113 19.87 -10.58 15.46
C GLU A 113 19.30 -11.99 15.61
N VAL A 114 18.35 -12.16 16.52
CA VAL A 114 17.73 -13.46 16.78
C VAL A 114 16.99 -13.96 15.55
N GLN A 115 16.17 -13.11 14.91
CA GLN A 115 15.34 -13.52 13.78
C GLN A 115 16.16 -13.87 12.52
N VAL A 116 17.17 -13.07 12.19
CA VAL A 116 18.07 -13.36 11.06
C VAL A 116 18.98 -14.55 11.38
N GLY A 117 19.48 -14.63 12.62
CA GLY A 117 20.36 -15.70 13.08
C GLY A 117 19.68 -17.07 13.15
N GLU A 118 18.39 -17.11 13.48
CA GLU A 118 17.60 -18.36 13.56
C GLU A 118 17.60 -19.11 12.22
N ILE A 119 17.33 -18.41 11.11
CA ILE A 119 17.31 -19.01 9.77
C ILE A 119 18.71 -19.52 9.37
N ILE A 120 19.78 -18.82 9.75
CA ILE A 120 21.16 -19.28 9.51
C ILE A 120 21.42 -20.56 10.29
N LYS A 121 21.14 -20.57 11.60
CA LYS A 121 21.38 -21.73 12.48
C LYS A 121 20.56 -22.97 12.08
N LEU A 122 19.35 -22.76 11.58
CA LEU A 122 18.49 -23.85 11.14
C LEU A 122 19.10 -24.67 9.99
N HIS A 123 19.83 -24.01 9.08
CA HIS A 123 20.35 -24.64 7.86
C HIS A 123 21.88 -24.74 7.82
N GLN A 124 22.59 -23.97 8.63
CA GLN A 124 24.05 -23.92 8.69
C GLN A 124 24.48 -24.17 10.14
N LYS A 125 25.39 -25.12 10.34
CA LYS A 125 25.95 -25.44 11.66
C LYS A 125 27.06 -24.45 12.04
N LEU A 126 26.72 -23.17 12.20
CA LEU A 126 27.66 -22.11 12.60
C LEU A 126 27.68 -21.93 14.12
N SER A 127 28.82 -21.45 14.64
CA SER A 127 28.93 -20.99 16.03
C SER A 127 28.10 -19.70 16.23
N ASP A 128 27.85 -19.31 17.49
CA ASP A 128 27.15 -18.07 17.79
C ASP A 128 27.89 -16.84 17.26
N SER A 129 29.22 -16.83 17.38
CA SER A 129 30.08 -15.75 16.86
C SER A 129 30.01 -15.64 15.33
N ASP A 130 30.10 -16.78 14.63
CA ASP A 130 30.04 -16.80 13.16
C ASP A 130 28.65 -16.45 12.65
N THR A 131 27.60 -16.92 13.35
CA THR A 131 26.21 -16.52 13.06
C THR A 131 26.05 -15.01 13.19
N ARG A 132 26.54 -14.40 14.28
CA ARG A 132 26.48 -12.96 14.48
C ARG A 132 27.23 -12.20 13.38
N ALA A 133 28.43 -12.62 13.01
CA ALA A 133 29.21 -12.03 11.93
C ALA A 133 28.44 -12.10 10.60
N ARG A 134 27.81 -13.23 10.31
CA ARG A 134 26.98 -13.42 9.11
C ARG A 134 25.73 -12.56 9.11
N VAL A 135 25.09 -12.35 10.26
CA VAL A 135 23.95 -11.41 10.41
C VAL A 135 24.37 -9.99 10.08
N VAL A 136 25.51 -9.52 10.60
CA VAL A 136 26.07 -8.18 10.29
C VAL A 136 26.34 -8.03 8.80
N GLU A 137 26.95 -9.03 8.18
CA GLU A 137 27.21 -9.06 6.73
C GLU A 137 25.91 -8.93 5.92
N LEU A 138 24.88 -9.71 6.25
CA LEU A 138 23.58 -9.67 5.57
C LEU A 138 22.88 -8.34 5.73
N LEU A 139 22.87 -7.78 6.95
CA LEU A 139 22.28 -6.46 7.20
C LEU A 139 23.01 -5.34 6.44
N THR A 140 24.35 -5.45 6.34
CA THR A 140 25.17 -4.55 5.52
C THR A 140 24.79 -4.67 4.04
N LYS A 141 24.69 -5.91 3.54
CA LYS A 141 24.37 -6.22 2.15
C LYS A 141 23.00 -5.67 1.72
N VAL A 142 22.02 -5.70 2.61
CA VAL A 142 20.70 -5.09 2.33
C VAL A 142 20.65 -3.59 2.62
N GLY A 143 21.77 -2.96 2.98
CA GLY A 143 21.88 -1.51 3.16
C GLY A 143 21.31 -0.98 4.48
N ILE A 144 21.34 -1.78 5.56
CA ILE A 144 21.07 -1.28 6.92
C ILE A 144 22.30 -0.50 7.41
N ARG A 145 22.12 0.77 7.76
CA ARG A 145 23.17 1.62 8.34
C ARG A 145 23.46 1.21 9.78
N ASP A 146 24.74 1.23 10.18
CA ASP A 146 25.22 0.83 11.51
C ASP A 146 24.64 -0.54 11.94
N PRO A 147 24.83 -1.62 11.18
CA PRO A 147 24.14 -2.89 11.41
C PRO A 147 24.41 -3.47 12.80
N GLU A 148 25.61 -3.30 13.35
CA GLU A 148 25.96 -3.75 14.69
C GLU A 148 25.10 -3.12 15.80
N LYS A 149 24.76 -1.82 15.67
CA LYS A 149 23.87 -1.13 16.61
C LYS A 149 22.41 -1.56 16.47
N ARG A 150 22.06 -2.15 15.30
CA ARG A 150 20.69 -2.60 15.01
C ARG A 150 20.43 -4.06 15.41
N LEU A 151 21.46 -4.82 15.74
CA LEU A 151 21.31 -6.23 16.16
C LEU A 151 20.34 -6.40 17.33
N SER A 152 20.45 -5.56 18.35
CA SER A 152 19.59 -5.59 19.54
C SER A 152 18.27 -4.83 19.37
N ALA A 153 18.02 -4.23 18.20
CA ALA A 153 16.76 -3.54 17.95
C ALA A 153 15.61 -4.54 17.74
N TYR A 154 14.42 -4.11 18.13
CA TYR A 154 13.16 -4.82 17.86
C TYR A 154 12.49 -4.27 16.59
N PRO A 155 11.61 -5.03 15.92
CA PRO A 155 10.95 -4.59 14.69
C PRO A 155 10.25 -3.22 14.80
N HIS A 156 9.60 -2.94 15.92
CA HIS A 156 8.89 -1.67 16.14
C HIS A 156 9.81 -0.44 16.23
N GLN A 157 11.12 -0.64 16.42
CA GLN A 157 12.13 0.42 16.47
C GLN A 157 12.71 0.75 15.08
N LEU A 158 12.29 0.04 14.04
CA LEU A 158 12.73 0.21 12.67
C LEU A 158 11.64 0.90 11.83
N SER A 159 12.05 1.67 10.82
CA SER A 159 11.13 2.19 9.80
C SER A 159 10.57 1.06 8.91
N GLY A 160 9.49 1.30 8.15
CA GLY A 160 8.91 0.33 7.22
C GLY A 160 9.94 -0.20 6.22
N GLY A 161 10.71 0.67 5.60
CA GLY A 161 11.77 0.27 4.67
C GLY A 161 12.91 -0.50 5.33
N GLN A 162 13.28 -0.18 6.58
CA GLN A 162 14.28 -0.95 7.32
C GLN A 162 13.77 -2.35 7.68
N ARG A 163 12.50 -2.50 8.08
CA ARG A 163 11.88 -3.82 8.31
C ARG A 163 11.87 -4.65 7.04
N GLN A 164 11.53 -4.05 5.90
CA GLN A 164 11.57 -4.72 4.60
C GLN A 164 12.97 -5.21 4.25
N ARG A 165 14.00 -4.39 4.46
CA ARG A 165 15.41 -4.79 4.28
C ARG A 165 15.81 -5.95 5.19
N VAL A 166 15.32 -5.98 6.44
CA VAL A 166 15.54 -7.12 7.34
C VAL A 166 14.86 -8.38 6.83
N MET A 167 13.62 -8.31 6.33
CA MET A 167 12.95 -9.46 5.71
C MET A 167 13.70 -9.99 4.49
N ILE A 168 14.23 -9.08 3.66
CA ILE A 168 15.10 -9.45 2.53
C ILE A 168 16.35 -10.16 3.05
N ALA A 169 17.00 -9.65 4.12
CA ALA A 169 18.17 -10.31 4.73
C ALA A 169 17.84 -11.72 5.23
N ILE A 170 16.69 -11.93 5.87
CA ILE A 170 16.20 -13.25 6.31
C ILE A 170 16.02 -14.18 5.09
N ALA A 171 15.34 -13.71 4.05
CA ALA A 171 15.07 -14.51 2.86
C ALA A 171 16.37 -14.92 2.12
N LEU A 172 17.40 -14.08 2.15
CA LEU A 172 18.68 -14.32 1.47
C LEU A 172 19.74 -15.01 2.35
N ALA A 173 19.44 -15.30 3.61
CA ALA A 173 20.41 -15.80 4.58
C ALA A 173 21.16 -17.06 4.14
N ASN A 174 20.48 -17.96 3.42
CA ASN A 174 21.02 -19.23 2.93
C ASN A 174 21.28 -19.27 1.41
N GLN A 175 21.31 -18.12 0.74
CA GLN A 175 21.59 -18.00 -0.71
C GLN A 175 20.66 -18.91 -1.54
N PRO A 176 19.35 -18.64 -1.57
CA PRO A 176 18.38 -19.49 -2.25
C PRO A 176 18.57 -19.50 -3.77
N ASP A 177 18.16 -20.61 -4.41
CA ASP A 177 18.10 -20.71 -5.88
C ASP A 177 16.90 -19.95 -6.45
N LEU A 178 15.79 -19.88 -5.68
CA LEU A 178 14.57 -19.14 -6.00
C LEU A 178 14.17 -18.24 -4.84
N LEU A 179 13.92 -16.98 -5.13
CA LEU A 179 13.27 -16.03 -4.25
C LEU A 179 11.84 -15.77 -4.73
N ILE A 180 10.85 -16.08 -3.91
CA ILE A 180 9.46 -15.64 -4.12
C ILE A 180 9.31 -14.29 -3.42
N ALA A 181 8.97 -13.25 -4.15
CA ALA A 181 8.73 -11.91 -3.64
C ALA A 181 7.25 -11.56 -3.79
N ASP A 182 6.48 -11.77 -2.72
CA ASP A 182 5.03 -11.53 -2.69
C ASP A 182 4.77 -10.09 -2.25
N GLU A 183 4.45 -9.25 -3.24
CA GLU A 183 4.22 -7.81 -3.08
C GLU A 183 5.30 -7.11 -2.20
N PRO A 184 6.58 -7.21 -2.55
CA PRO A 184 7.69 -6.85 -1.66
C PRO A 184 7.79 -5.34 -1.34
N THR A 185 6.94 -4.52 -1.93
CA THR A 185 6.96 -3.05 -1.78
C THR A 185 5.62 -2.48 -1.34
N THR A 186 4.61 -3.31 -1.06
CA THR A 186 3.31 -2.87 -0.55
C THR A 186 3.47 -2.12 0.78
N ALA A 187 2.71 -1.05 0.96
CA ALA A 187 2.75 -0.13 2.11
C ALA A 187 4.08 0.63 2.31
N LEU A 188 4.93 0.69 1.28
CA LEU A 188 6.12 1.55 1.26
C LEU A 188 5.86 2.81 0.41
N ASP A 189 6.48 3.92 0.79
CA ASP A 189 6.48 5.11 -0.05
C ASP A 189 7.29 4.87 -1.35
N VAL A 190 6.97 5.64 -2.38
CA VAL A 190 7.50 5.46 -3.75
C VAL A 190 9.04 5.48 -3.80
N THR A 191 9.68 6.31 -2.98
CA THR A 191 11.15 6.43 -2.93
C THR A 191 11.77 5.16 -2.36
N ILE A 192 11.24 4.66 -1.24
CA ILE A 192 11.71 3.40 -0.61
C ILE A 192 11.37 2.21 -1.51
N GLN A 193 10.19 2.20 -2.13
CA GLN A 193 9.79 1.17 -3.11
C GLN A 193 10.83 1.04 -4.23
N ALA A 194 11.22 2.15 -4.87
CA ALA A 194 12.24 2.16 -5.91
C ALA A 194 13.59 1.59 -5.41
N GLN A 195 14.03 2.00 -4.21
CA GLN A 195 15.27 1.49 -3.60
C GLN A 195 15.21 -0.02 -3.31
N ILE A 196 14.08 -0.54 -2.83
CA ILE A 196 13.91 -1.98 -2.57
C ILE A 196 13.93 -2.80 -3.87
N LEU A 197 13.28 -2.31 -4.92
CA LEU A 197 13.28 -2.98 -6.23
C LEU A 197 14.68 -3.02 -6.85
N GLU A 198 15.42 -1.92 -6.80
CA GLU A 198 16.81 -1.88 -7.25
C GLU A 198 17.72 -2.80 -6.43
N LEU A 199 17.53 -2.83 -5.11
CA LEU A 199 18.26 -3.75 -4.23
C LEU A 199 17.96 -5.21 -4.61
N LEU A 200 16.69 -5.60 -4.76
CA LEU A 200 16.30 -6.96 -5.15
C LEU A 200 16.90 -7.36 -6.51
N LYS A 201 16.87 -6.46 -7.49
CA LYS A 201 17.44 -6.71 -8.82
C LYS A 201 18.95 -6.87 -8.78
N ALA A 202 19.65 -6.03 -7.99
CA ALA A 202 21.09 -6.14 -7.80
C ALA A 202 21.49 -7.46 -7.11
N LEU A 203 20.76 -7.82 -6.04
CA LEU A 203 20.99 -9.07 -5.30
C LEU A 203 20.68 -10.31 -6.14
N GLN A 204 19.60 -10.28 -6.93
CA GLN A 204 19.24 -11.36 -7.86
C GLN A 204 20.37 -11.62 -8.85
N LYS A 205 20.91 -10.56 -9.45
CA LYS A 205 22.02 -10.65 -10.41
C LYS A 205 23.32 -11.12 -9.75
N GLU A 206 23.67 -10.57 -8.57
CA GLU A 206 24.88 -10.91 -7.83
C GLU A 206 24.89 -12.37 -7.39
N MET A 207 23.76 -12.86 -6.86
CA MET A 207 23.65 -14.22 -6.34
C MET A 207 23.29 -15.24 -7.44
N GLY A 208 22.90 -14.80 -8.63
CA GLY A 208 22.48 -15.68 -9.73
C GLY A 208 21.23 -16.49 -9.43
N MET A 209 20.37 -16.03 -8.53
CA MET A 209 19.11 -16.68 -8.18
C MET A 209 18.00 -16.36 -9.17
N ALA A 210 16.99 -17.22 -9.27
CA ALA A 210 15.73 -16.91 -9.94
C ALA A 210 14.81 -16.12 -9.00
N MET A 211 13.84 -15.38 -9.55
CA MET A 211 12.86 -14.63 -8.77
C MET A 211 11.44 -14.79 -9.34
N LEU A 212 10.49 -15.16 -8.48
CA LEU A 212 9.06 -15.05 -8.77
C LEU A 212 8.53 -13.78 -8.09
N LEU A 213 8.24 -12.76 -8.88
CA LEU A 213 7.70 -11.49 -8.41
C LEU A 213 6.17 -11.50 -8.51
N ILE A 214 5.50 -11.35 -7.40
CA ILE A 214 4.05 -11.19 -7.33
C ILE A 214 3.76 -9.71 -7.06
N THR A 215 2.95 -9.11 -7.92
CA THR A 215 2.54 -7.71 -7.75
C THR A 215 1.29 -7.42 -8.56
N HIS A 216 0.55 -6.41 -8.16
CA HIS A 216 -0.53 -5.81 -8.94
C HIS A 216 -0.07 -4.55 -9.70
N ASP A 217 1.15 -4.05 -9.46
CA ASP A 217 1.71 -2.86 -10.12
C ASP A 217 2.44 -3.26 -11.41
N LEU A 218 1.83 -2.92 -12.54
CA LEU A 218 2.35 -3.22 -13.87
C LEU A 218 3.64 -2.45 -14.20
N GLY A 219 3.84 -1.26 -13.61
CA GLY A 219 5.08 -0.50 -13.75
C GLY A 219 6.27 -1.24 -13.14
N ILE A 220 6.06 -1.89 -11.98
CA ILE A 220 7.08 -2.75 -11.35
C ILE A 220 7.43 -3.93 -12.26
N VAL A 221 6.41 -4.59 -12.82
CA VAL A 221 6.61 -5.74 -13.71
C VAL A 221 7.47 -5.39 -14.91
N ARG A 222 7.12 -4.30 -15.61
CA ARG A 222 7.86 -3.83 -16.80
C ARG A 222 9.33 -3.52 -16.49
N ARG A 223 9.61 -3.08 -15.27
CA ARG A 223 10.94 -2.70 -14.80
C ARG A 223 11.80 -3.88 -14.35
N MET A 224 11.15 -4.92 -13.80
CA MET A 224 11.82 -6.01 -13.12
C MET A 224 11.83 -7.32 -13.92
N ALA A 225 10.70 -7.72 -14.51
CA ALA A 225 10.49 -9.05 -15.01
C ALA A 225 10.76 -9.18 -16.53
N GLU A 226 11.32 -10.30 -16.91
CA GLU A 226 11.57 -10.68 -18.31
C GLU A 226 10.33 -11.29 -18.94
N ARG A 227 9.57 -12.05 -18.15
CA ARG A 227 8.35 -12.74 -18.56
C ARG A 227 7.24 -12.52 -17.55
N VAL A 228 6.00 -12.46 -18.03
CA VAL A 228 4.82 -12.22 -17.21
C VAL A 228 3.74 -13.26 -17.44
N TYR A 229 3.09 -13.66 -16.38
CA TYR A 229 1.86 -14.45 -16.35
C TYR A 229 0.74 -13.60 -15.75
N VAL A 230 -0.32 -13.40 -16.50
CA VAL A 230 -1.49 -12.60 -16.06
C VAL A 230 -2.56 -13.55 -15.55
N MET A 231 -2.93 -13.40 -14.27
CA MET A 231 -3.94 -14.22 -13.61
C MET A 231 -5.26 -13.47 -13.44
N LYS A 232 -6.37 -14.15 -13.72
CA LYS A 232 -7.73 -13.69 -13.45
C LYS A 232 -8.57 -14.84 -12.90
N SER A 233 -9.24 -14.63 -11.76
CA SER A 233 -10.19 -15.60 -11.17
C SER A 233 -9.68 -17.03 -11.06
N GLY A 234 -8.39 -17.17 -10.72
CA GLY A 234 -7.73 -18.47 -10.52
C GLY A 234 -7.10 -19.08 -11.77
N GLU A 235 -7.12 -18.43 -12.92
CA GLU A 235 -6.62 -18.93 -14.18
C GLU A 235 -5.54 -18.00 -14.76
N ILE A 236 -4.56 -18.54 -15.51
CA ILE A 236 -3.64 -17.76 -16.33
C ILE A 236 -4.34 -17.45 -17.66
N VAL A 237 -4.60 -16.17 -17.91
CA VAL A 237 -5.31 -15.72 -19.11
C VAL A 237 -4.39 -15.24 -20.22
N GLU A 238 -3.17 -14.83 -19.87
CA GLU A 238 -2.15 -14.42 -20.84
C GLU A 238 -0.75 -14.65 -20.28
N THR A 239 0.19 -15.00 -21.15
CA THR A 239 1.61 -15.12 -20.83
C THR A 239 2.47 -14.70 -22.01
N GLY A 240 3.65 -14.21 -21.74
CA GLY A 240 4.62 -13.83 -22.76
C GLY A 240 5.81 -13.07 -22.21
N ASN A 241 6.68 -12.65 -23.12
CA ASN A 241 7.70 -11.66 -22.80
C ASN A 241 7.03 -10.38 -22.28
N THR A 242 7.57 -9.76 -21.26
CA THR A 242 6.95 -8.61 -20.60
C THR A 242 6.66 -7.48 -21.59
N GLU A 243 7.63 -7.11 -22.43
CA GLU A 243 7.45 -6.00 -23.36
C GLU A 243 6.36 -6.30 -24.40
N ASP A 244 6.26 -7.55 -24.88
CA ASP A 244 5.25 -7.97 -25.87
C ASP A 244 3.84 -7.90 -25.27
N VAL A 245 3.66 -8.39 -24.04
CA VAL A 245 2.36 -8.37 -23.34
C VAL A 245 1.90 -6.94 -23.05
N PHE A 246 2.84 -6.03 -22.75
CA PHE A 246 2.51 -4.63 -22.47
C PHE A 246 2.25 -3.79 -23.71
N THR A 247 2.90 -4.09 -24.84
CA THR A 247 2.73 -3.32 -26.08
C THR A 247 1.60 -3.84 -26.96
N ALA A 248 1.37 -5.15 -26.93
CA ALA A 248 0.37 -5.83 -27.76
C ALA A 248 -0.43 -6.88 -26.97
N PRO A 249 -1.17 -6.49 -25.90
CA PRO A 249 -1.93 -7.41 -25.09
C PRO A 249 -3.03 -8.09 -25.91
N LYS A 250 -3.09 -9.43 -25.85
CA LYS A 250 -4.04 -10.25 -26.62
C LYS A 250 -5.35 -10.41 -25.86
N HIS A 251 -5.30 -10.66 -24.56
CA HIS A 251 -6.48 -10.90 -23.75
C HIS A 251 -7.15 -9.56 -23.33
N SER A 252 -8.48 -9.50 -23.34
CA SER A 252 -9.25 -8.30 -22.99
C SER A 252 -8.98 -7.83 -21.56
N TYR A 253 -8.79 -8.75 -20.63
CA TYR A 253 -8.47 -8.44 -19.24
C TYR A 253 -7.09 -7.79 -19.09
N THR A 254 -6.07 -8.26 -19.81
CA THR A 254 -4.73 -7.64 -19.81
C THR A 254 -4.79 -6.21 -20.32
N ARG A 255 -5.55 -5.97 -21.40
CA ARG A 255 -5.81 -4.61 -21.92
C ARG A 255 -6.48 -3.75 -20.84
N HIS A 256 -7.52 -4.29 -20.19
CA HIS A 256 -8.20 -3.59 -19.10
C HIS A 256 -7.24 -3.23 -17.96
N LEU A 257 -6.39 -4.15 -17.52
CA LEU A 257 -5.38 -3.88 -16.47
C LEU A 257 -4.40 -2.78 -16.89
N ILE A 258 -3.89 -2.80 -18.11
CA ILE A 258 -2.95 -1.80 -18.63
C ILE A 258 -3.64 -0.42 -18.77
N GLU A 259 -4.91 -0.42 -19.13
CA GLU A 259 -5.71 0.78 -19.29
C GLU A 259 -6.28 1.35 -17.99
N ALA A 260 -6.28 0.57 -16.92
CA ALA A 260 -6.90 0.90 -15.64
C ALA A 260 -6.14 1.96 -14.80
N GLU A 261 -5.04 2.53 -15.33
CA GLU A 261 -4.40 3.66 -14.64
C GLU A 261 -5.37 4.85 -14.53
N PRO A 262 -5.41 5.54 -13.37
CA PRO A 262 -6.22 6.75 -13.23
C PRO A 262 -5.86 7.78 -14.31
N LYS A 263 -6.82 8.10 -15.17
CA LYS A 263 -6.62 9.02 -16.31
C LYS A 263 -7.33 10.36 -16.08
N GLY A 264 -6.93 11.35 -16.84
CA GLY A 264 -7.53 12.68 -16.83
C GLY A 264 -6.71 13.69 -16.07
N GLU A 265 -7.03 14.95 -16.29
CA GLU A 265 -6.45 16.10 -15.59
C GLU A 265 -7.56 16.83 -14.84
N PRO A 266 -7.33 17.29 -13.62
CA PRO A 266 -8.28 18.11 -12.90
C PRO A 266 -8.41 19.47 -13.63
N PRO A 267 -9.57 20.15 -13.52
CA PRO A 267 -9.73 21.50 -14.06
C PRO A 267 -8.73 22.46 -13.40
N ALA A 268 -8.41 23.56 -14.07
CA ALA A 268 -7.57 24.60 -13.47
C ALA A 268 -8.23 25.15 -12.18
N VAL A 269 -7.38 25.62 -11.25
CA VAL A 269 -7.85 26.22 -9.99
C VAL A 269 -8.69 27.47 -10.31
N ASP A 270 -9.94 27.47 -9.86
CA ASP A 270 -10.83 28.63 -9.98
C ASP A 270 -10.72 29.50 -8.72
N THR A 271 -9.93 30.57 -8.84
CA THR A 271 -9.66 31.50 -7.72
C THR A 271 -10.89 32.32 -7.30
N SER A 272 -11.97 32.34 -8.09
CA SER A 272 -13.23 33.04 -7.76
C SER A 272 -14.08 32.27 -6.75
N ARG A 273 -13.86 30.95 -6.61
CA ARG A 273 -14.63 30.09 -5.67
C ARG A 273 -14.34 30.42 -4.22
N PRO A 274 -15.33 30.27 -3.32
CA PRO A 274 -15.16 30.58 -1.91
C PRO A 274 -14.12 29.67 -1.26
N VAL A 275 -13.32 30.25 -0.36
CA VAL A 275 -12.35 29.50 0.46
C VAL A 275 -13.09 28.73 1.54
N VAL A 276 -12.88 27.42 1.59
CA VAL A 276 -13.49 26.51 2.57
C VAL A 276 -12.57 26.34 3.78
N VAL A 277 -11.27 26.08 3.55
CA VAL A 277 -10.26 25.93 4.60
C VAL A 277 -9.07 26.82 4.28
N GLU A 278 -8.59 27.54 5.28
CA GLU A 278 -7.38 28.37 5.19
C GLU A 278 -6.58 28.27 6.48
N THR A 279 -5.26 28.19 6.35
CA THR A 279 -4.36 28.23 7.51
C THR A 279 -3.26 29.26 7.29
N ASP A 280 -2.75 29.79 8.39
CA ASP A 280 -1.57 30.63 8.40
C ASP A 280 -0.59 30.17 9.47
N ASN A 281 0.64 29.86 9.04
CA ASN A 281 1.75 29.44 9.88
C ASN A 281 1.40 28.28 10.84
N LEU A 282 0.71 27.25 10.32
CA LEU A 282 0.26 26.09 11.09
C LEU A 282 1.45 25.26 11.56
N LYS A 283 1.49 24.94 12.87
CA LYS A 283 2.53 24.12 13.51
C LYS A 283 1.92 23.02 14.35
N VAL A 284 2.47 21.81 14.21
CA VAL A 284 2.15 20.68 15.09
C VAL A 284 3.47 20.06 15.54
N TRP A 285 3.81 20.27 16.80
CA TRP A 285 5.05 19.83 17.40
C TRP A 285 4.78 18.88 18.54
N PHE A 286 5.30 17.67 18.47
CA PHE A 286 5.17 16.65 19.51
C PHE A 286 6.38 16.69 20.43
N PRO A 287 6.21 16.91 21.77
CA PRO A 287 7.32 17.00 22.70
C PRO A 287 8.00 15.65 22.91
N ILE A 288 9.33 15.61 22.80
CA ILE A 288 10.17 14.47 23.19
C ILE A 288 10.50 14.64 24.67
N LYS A 289 9.94 13.78 25.52
CA LYS A 289 10.14 13.80 26.96
C LYS A 289 11.19 12.78 27.38
N ARG A 290 12.13 13.16 28.29
CA ARG A 290 13.16 12.27 28.84
C ARG A 290 13.24 12.38 30.36
N GLY A 291 13.78 11.30 30.97
CA GLY A 291 14.01 11.20 32.40
C GLY A 291 12.75 10.94 33.23
N LEU A 292 12.96 10.73 34.56
CA LEU A 292 11.90 10.36 35.51
C LEU A 292 10.83 11.49 35.64
N LEU A 293 11.24 12.75 35.44
CA LEU A 293 10.38 13.93 35.52
C LEU A 293 9.71 14.28 34.17
N GLN A 294 9.80 13.45 33.15
CA GLN A 294 9.18 13.65 31.83
C GLN A 294 9.41 15.06 31.26
N ARG A 295 10.64 15.60 31.41
CA ARG A 295 10.97 16.96 30.92
C ARG A 295 11.09 16.91 29.39
N THR A 296 10.48 17.90 28.73
CA THR A 296 10.62 18.11 27.29
C THR A 296 12.07 18.49 26.97
N VAL A 297 12.75 17.69 26.16
CA VAL A 297 14.14 17.90 25.76
C VAL A 297 14.26 18.33 24.29
N ASP A 298 13.23 18.02 23.48
CA ASP A 298 13.18 18.36 22.05
C ASP A 298 11.75 18.19 21.53
N TYR A 299 11.51 18.48 20.24
CA TYR A 299 10.23 18.33 19.58
C TYR A 299 10.37 17.61 18.24
N VAL A 300 9.46 16.67 17.96
CA VAL A 300 9.20 16.20 16.59
C VAL A 300 8.30 17.23 15.91
N LYS A 301 8.84 17.98 14.96
CA LYS A 301 8.12 19.02 14.21
C LYS A 301 7.40 18.39 13.02
N ALA A 302 6.25 17.77 13.28
CA ALA A 302 5.51 17.05 12.26
C ALA A 302 4.88 17.97 11.21
N VAL A 303 4.51 19.20 11.60
CA VAL A 303 4.12 20.30 10.72
C VAL A 303 4.82 21.56 11.26
N ASP A 304 5.55 22.26 10.41
CA ASP A 304 6.40 23.38 10.81
C ASP A 304 6.19 24.61 9.91
N GLY A 305 5.12 25.36 10.20
CA GLY A 305 4.86 26.66 9.58
C GLY A 305 4.18 26.58 8.21
N LEU A 306 3.18 25.71 8.04
CA LEU A 306 2.45 25.57 6.78
C LEU A 306 1.27 26.54 6.67
N SER A 307 1.14 27.16 5.50
CA SER A 307 -0.04 27.94 5.12
C SER A 307 -0.73 27.26 3.94
N VAL A 308 -2.00 26.93 4.09
CA VAL A 308 -2.81 26.19 3.13
C VAL A 308 -4.06 26.99 2.79
N LYS A 309 -4.47 26.95 1.53
CA LYS A 309 -5.72 27.56 1.08
C LYS A 309 -6.45 26.59 0.15
N LEU A 310 -7.66 26.19 0.52
CA LEU A 310 -8.47 25.23 -0.20
C LEU A 310 -9.87 25.79 -0.47
N ARG A 311 -10.30 25.71 -1.71
CA ARG A 311 -11.57 26.28 -2.19
C ARG A 311 -12.63 25.22 -2.41
N ALA A 312 -13.88 25.64 -2.51
CA ALA A 312 -14.99 24.75 -2.88
C ALA A 312 -14.75 24.15 -4.28
N GLY A 313 -15.02 22.84 -4.43
CA GLY A 313 -14.79 22.12 -5.68
C GLY A 313 -13.33 21.92 -6.06
N GLU A 314 -12.38 22.21 -5.16
CA GLU A 314 -10.94 22.01 -5.36
C GLU A 314 -10.44 20.78 -4.61
N THR A 315 -9.45 20.09 -5.20
CA THR A 315 -8.69 19.04 -4.54
C THR A 315 -7.26 19.50 -4.33
N LEU A 316 -6.86 19.64 -3.07
CA LEU A 316 -5.49 19.89 -2.66
C LEU A 316 -4.78 18.57 -2.39
N GLY A 317 -3.81 18.22 -3.23
CA GLY A 317 -2.97 17.04 -3.04
C GLY A 317 -1.83 17.33 -2.06
N VAL A 318 -1.60 16.42 -1.11
CA VAL A 318 -0.46 16.46 -0.21
C VAL A 318 0.36 15.21 -0.39
N VAL A 319 1.59 15.36 -0.86
CA VAL A 319 2.49 14.26 -1.21
C VAL A 319 3.81 14.35 -0.43
N GLY A 320 4.54 13.25 -0.33
CA GLY A 320 5.82 13.15 0.35
C GLY A 320 6.01 11.78 0.98
N GLU A 321 7.20 11.50 1.49
CA GLU A 321 7.55 10.24 2.15
C GLU A 321 6.72 9.97 3.40
N SER A 322 6.71 8.70 3.85
CA SER A 322 6.10 8.33 5.13
C SER A 322 6.77 9.10 6.27
N GLY A 323 5.96 9.63 7.20
CA GLY A 323 6.46 10.46 8.30
C GLY A 323 6.77 11.92 7.93
N SER A 324 6.51 12.38 6.70
CA SER A 324 6.71 13.79 6.32
C SER A 324 5.70 14.77 6.95
N GLY A 325 4.64 14.27 7.63
CA GLY A 325 3.66 15.08 8.34
C GLY A 325 2.30 15.25 7.67
N LYS A 326 2.04 14.58 6.54
CA LYS A 326 0.80 14.69 5.73
C LYS A 326 -0.48 14.44 6.53
N THR A 327 -0.59 13.27 7.15
CA THR A 327 -1.74 12.90 7.99
C THR A 327 -1.87 13.85 9.19
N THR A 328 -0.74 14.26 9.79
CA THR A 328 -0.73 15.23 10.90
C THR A 328 -1.30 16.57 10.47
N LEU A 329 -0.95 17.06 9.27
CA LEU A 329 -1.53 18.28 8.69
C LEU A 329 -3.06 18.15 8.58
N GLY A 330 -3.55 17.07 7.97
CA GLY A 330 -4.99 16.86 7.80
C GLY A 330 -5.76 16.76 9.12
N LEU A 331 -5.22 16.02 10.11
CA LEU A 331 -5.82 15.92 11.44
C LEU A 331 -5.83 17.26 12.20
N ALA A 332 -4.82 18.10 12.00
CA ALA A 332 -4.78 19.46 12.56
C ALA A 332 -5.85 20.36 11.92
N LEU A 333 -6.04 20.30 10.59
CA LEU A 333 -7.10 21.03 9.89
C LEU A 333 -8.50 20.65 10.40
N LEU A 334 -8.71 19.38 10.72
CA LEU A 334 -9.96 18.86 11.30
C LEU A 334 -10.07 19.17 12.81
N ARG A 335 -9.09 19.83 13.42
CA ARG A 335 -9.03 20.06 14.87
C ARG A 335 -9.15 18.77 15.69
N LEU A 336 -8.60 17.66 15.15
CA LEU A 336 -8.43 16.37 15.86
C LEU A 336 -7.08 16.32 16.58
N LEU A 337 -6.12 17.15 16.18
CA LEU A 337 -4.85 17.40 16.87
C LEU A 337 -4.75 18.87 17.28
N SER A 338 -4.09 19.12 18.40
CA SER A 338 -3.73 20.47 18.84
C SER A 338 -2.64 21.04 17.93
N SER A 339 -2.78 22.30 17.56
CA SER A 339 -1.85 23.01 16.68
C SER A 339 -1.70 24.46 17.11
N GLU A 340 -0.58 25.08 16.74
CA GLU A 340 -0.36 26.52 16.78
C GLU A 340 -0.57 27.09 15.37
N GLY A 341 -0.86 28.40 15.28
CA GLY A 341 -1.19 29.07 14.02
C GLY A 341 -2.69 29.22 13.81
N ALA A 342 -3.07 29.96 12.79
CA ALA A 342 -4.47 30.24 12.49
C ALA A 342 -5.09 29.14 11.62
N ILE A 343 -6.31 28.72 11.93
CA ILE A 343 -7.14 27.87 11.07
C ILE A 343 -8.49 28.55 10.91
N ALA A 344 -8.87 28.84 9.67
CA ALA A 344 -10.19 29.35 9.33
C ALA A 344 -10.98 28.31 8.50
N TYR A 345 -12.24 28.15 8.84
CA TYR A 345 -13.22 27.34 8.13
C TYR A 345 -14.38 28.22 7.68
N VAL A 346 -14.62 28.30 6.34
CA VAL A 346 -15.64 29.17 5.73
C VAL A 346 -15.56 30.61 6.31
N GLY A 347 -14.35 31.16 6.33
CA GLY A 347 -14.05 32.52 6.82
C GLY A 347 -14.10 32.73 8.34
N LYS A 348 -14.40 31.70 9.14
CA LYS A 348 -14.46 31.77 10.61
C LYS A 348 -13.25 31.07 11.23
N ARG A 349 -12.57 31.72 12.17
CA ARG A 349 -11.47 31.09 12.93
C ARG A 349 -11.98 29.97 13.82
N ILE A 350 -11.30 28.81 13.75
CA ILE A 350 -11.65 27.60 14.50
C ILE A 350 -10.51 27.10 15.41
N ASP A 351 -9.32 27.67 15.32
CA ASP A 351 -8.13 27.25 16.10
C ASP A 351 -8.33 27.39 17.62
N GLY A 352 -9.09 28.37 18.09
CA GLY A 352 -9.42 28.57 19.51
C GLY A 352 -10.67 27.85 20.01
N LEU A 353 -11.41 27.11 19.15
CA LEU A 353 -12.66 26.50 19.54
C LEU A 353 -12.45 25.26 20.43
N THR A 354 -13.31 25.12 21.45
CA THR A 354 -13.42 23.92 22.28
C THR A 354 -14.06 22.76 21.50
N ASN A 355 -13.90 21.53 21.96
CA ASN A 355 -14.54 20.36 21.35
C ASN A 355 -16.06 20.49 21.26
N LYS A 356 -16.72 21.12 22.24
CA LYS A 356 -18.15 21.37 22.22
C LYS A 356 -18.55 22.33 21.09
N GLN A 357 -17.77 23.37 20.86
CA GLN A 357 -17.98 24.34 19.78
C GLN A 357 -17.64 23.75 18.39
N MET A 358 -16.69 22.82 18.31
CA MET A 358 -16.36 22.10 17.08
C MET A 358 -17.42 21.06 16.66
N ARG A 359 -18.20 20.53 17.61
CA ARG A 359 -19.16 19.45 17.35
C ARG A 359 -20.12 19.73 16.18
N PRO A 360 -20.75 20.92 16.05
CA PRO A 360 -21.63 21.22 14.91
C PRO A 360 -20.85 21.27 13.57
N LEU A 361 -19.59 21.74 13.58
CA LEU A 361 -18.77 21.84 12.38
C LEU A 361 -18.29 20.47 11.87
N ARG A 362 -18.20 19.48 12.74
CA ARG A 362 -17.81 18.11 12.37
C ARG A 362 -18.77 17.46 11.35
N LYS A 363 -20.02 17.92 11.29
CA LYS A 363 -20.97 17.50 10.24
C LYS A 363 -20.47 17.93 8.84
N GLU A 364 -19.88 19.11 8.75
CA GLU A 364 -19.41 19.69 7.50
C GLU A 364 -17.96 19.33 7.15
N MET A 365 -17.19 18.82 8.14
CA MET A 365 -15.77 18.48 8.01
C MET A 365 -15.60 16.99 8.32
N GLN A 366 -15.39 16.18 7.30
CA GLN A 366 -15.33 14.72 7.41
C GLN A 366 -13.95 14.18 7.05
N ILE A 367 -13.71 12.92 7.45
CA ILE A 367 -12.48 12.19 7.15
C ILE A 367 -12.79 10.79 6.62
N VAL A 368 -12.02 10.37 5.63
CA VAL A 368 -11.89 8.96 5.20
C VAL A 368 -10.48 8.52 5.52
N PHE A 369 -10.35 7.51 6.38
CA PHE A 369 -9.06 7.01 6.86
C PHE A 369 -8.40 6.05 5.86
N GLN A 370 -7.09 5.88 5.98
CA GLN A 370 -6.24 5.03 5.15
C GLN A 370 -6.64 3.55 5.19
N ASP A 371 -7.00 3.02 6.35
CA ASP A 371 -7.35 1.62 6.53
C ASP A 371 -8.87 1.44 6.61
N PRO A 372 -9.52 0.94 5.54
CA PRO A 372 -10.95 0.67 5.56
C PRO A 372 -11.32 -0.50 6.50
N TYR A 373 -10.38 -1.43 6.79
CA TYR A 373 -10.62 -2.54 7.71
C TYR A 373 -10.68 -2.05 9.16
N GLY A 374 -9.69 -1.27 9.58
CA GLY A 374 -9.64 -0.72 10.94
C GLY A 374 -10.64 0.39 11.20
N SER A 375 -11.10 1.08 10.15
CA SER A 375 -12.05 2.20 10.28
C SER A 375 -13.52 1.79 10.34
N LEU A 376 -13.87 0.58 9.93
CA LEU A 376 -15.25 0.04 9.97
C LEU A 376 -15.36 -0.99 11.09
N SER A 377 -16.30 -0.78 12.02
CA SER A 377 -16.52 -1.76 13.10
C SER A 377 -16.99 -3.11 12.55
N PRO A 378 -16.28 -4.21 12.80
CA PRO A 378 -16.68 -5.53 12.29
C PRO A 378 -17.94 -6.10 12.95
N ARG A 379 -18.40 -5.45 14.02
CA ARG A 379 -19.58 -5.87 14.82
C ARG A 379 -20.87 -5.15 14.43
N LEU A 380 -20.79 -4.13 13.58
CA LEU A 380 -21.92 -3.34 13.12
C LEU A 380 -22.22 -3.68 11.66
N THR A 381 -23.49 -3.60 11.29
CA THR A 381 -23.90 -3.70 9.87
C THR A 381 -23.50 -2.43 9.12
N ILE A 382 -23.49 -2.51 7.79
CA ILE A 382 -23.14 -1.37 6.94
C ILE A 382 -24.08 -0.19 7.18
N GLY A 383 -25.39 -0.48 7.32
CA GLY A 383 -26.40 0.54 7.65
C GLY A 383 -26.08 1.25 8.96
N GLN A 384 -25.79 0.50 10.02
CA GLN A 384 -25.44 1.06 11.33
C GLN A 384 -24.17 1.91 11.28
N ILE A 385 -23.14 1.48 10.54
CA ILE A 385 -21.88 2.23 10.39
C ILE A 385 -22.11 3.58 9.69
N ILE A 386 -22.95 3.61 8.65
CA ILE A 386 -23.26 4.84 7.91
C ILE A 386 -24.17 5.74 8.72
N GLU A 387 -25.17 5.17 9.43
CA GLU A 387 -26.15 5.87 10.23
C GLU A 387 -25.56 6.55 11.48
N GLU A 388 -24.45 6.03 12.05
CA GLU A 388 -23.85 6.51 13.30
C GLU A 388 -23.65 8.03 13.32
N GLY A 389 -23.15 8.59 12.21
CA GLY A 389 -22.98 10.03 12.05
C GLY A 389 -24.30 10.81 12.10
N LEU A 390 -25.37 10.26 11.53
CA LEU A 390 -26.71 10.88 11.53
C LEU A 390 -27.31 10.91 12.92
N LEU A 391 -27.19 9.85 13.70
CA LEU A 391 -27.70 9.78 15.09
C LEU A 391 -27.11 10.90 15.97
N ILE A 392 -25.85 11.27 15.72
CA ILE A 392 -25.15 12.29 16.51
C ILE A 392 -25.43 13.71 16.01
N GLN A 393 -25.46 13.89 14.68
CA GLN A 393 -25.46 15.20 14.04
C GLN A 393 -26.83 15.65 13.54
N ASN A 394 -27.78 14.74 13.42
CA ASN A 394 -29.14 14.96 12.95
C ASN A 394 -30.16 14.26 13.85
N PRO A 395 -30.18 14.55 15.18
CA PRO A 395 -31.06 13.87 16.13
C PRO A 395 -32.56 14.09 15.84
N GLU A 396 -32.88 15.06 15.00
CA GLU A 396 -34.24 15.35 14.53
C GLU A 396 -34.79 14.35 13.52
N LEU A 397 -33.92 13.52 12.92
CA LEU A 397 -34.34 12.50 11.95
C LEU A 397 -34.92 11.29 12.67
N ASP A 398 -36.11 10.88 12.25
CA ASP A 398 -36.68 9.58 12.61
C ASP A 398 -35.93 8.41 11.92
N GLU A 399 -36.33 7.20 12.21
CA GLU A 399 -35.70 6.00 11.67
C GLU A 399 -35.84 5.92 10.14
N ASP A 400 -37.04 6.24 9.62
CA ASP A 400 -37.31 6.20 8.17
C ASP A 400 -36.44 7.23 7.43
N GLY A 401 -36.33 8.45 7.94
CA GLY A 401 -35.49 9.49 7.36
C GLY A 401 -34.00 9.15 7.41
N ARG A 402 -33.52 8.45 8.45
CA ARG A 402 -32.15 7.95 8.49
C ARG A 402 -31.95 6.82 7.48
N ASN A 403 -32.87 5.87 7.40
CA ASN A 403 -32.82 4.77 6.44
C ASN A 403 -32.77 5.27 4.99
N GLU A 404 -33.58 6.28 4.65
CA GLU A 404 -33.57 6.91 3.32
C GLU A 404 -32.20 7.54 3.00
N ARG A 405 -31.61 8.24 3.98
CA ARG A 405 -30.26 8.84 3.79
C ARG A 405 -29.15 7.79 3.66
N VAL A 406 -29.24 6.71 4.42
CA VAL A 406 -28.29 5.58 4.30
C VAL A 406 -28.42 4.94 2.93
N ALA A 407 -29.65 4.66 2.46
CA ALA A 407 -29.88 4.10 1.13
C ALA A 407 -29.32 5.02 0.02
N THR A 408 -29.59 6.33 0.13
CA THR A 408 -29.06 7.33 -0.82
C THR A 408 -27.53 7.34 -0.83
N ALA A 409 -26.89 7.31 0.36
CA ALA A 409 -25.43 7.31 0.46
C ALA A 409 -24.80 6.04 -0.15
N LEU A 410 -25.42 4.88 0.02
CA LEU A 410 -25.01 3.63 -0.63
C LEU A 410 -25.11 3.71 -2.16
N GLN A 411 -26.23 4.22 -2.68
CA GLN A 411 -26.43 4.42 -4.11
C GLN A 411 -25.38 5.38 -4.71
N GLU A 412 -25.08 6.48 -4.02
CA GLU A 412 -24.09 7.47 -4.48
C GLU A 412 -22.68 6.89 -4.62
N VAL A 413 -22.34 5.88 -3.83
CA VAL A 413 -21.06 5.18 -3.96
C VAL A 413 -21.14 3.92 -4.82
N GLY A 414 -22.26 3.68 -5.51
CA GLY A 414 -22.47 2.54 -6.40
C GLY A 414 -22.63 1.20 -5.69
N LEU A 415 -23.18 1.21 -4.48
CA LEU A 415 -23.56 0.00 -3.74
C LEU A 415 -25.08 -0.16 -3.69
N ASP A 416 -25.55 -1.41 -3.72
CA ASP A 416 -26.95 -1.73 -3.59
C ASP A 416 -27.43 -1.44 -2.14
N PRO A 417 -28.45 -0.59 -1.93
CA PRO A 417 -29.05 -0.33 -0.61
C PRO A 417 -29.52 -1.58 0.13
N ALA A 418 -29.90 -2.64 -0.57
CA ALA A 418 -30.30 -3.91 0.04
C ALA A 418 -29.16 -4.57 0.83
N THR A 419 -27.92 -4.16 0.61
CA THR A 419 -26.74 -4.70 1.32
C THR A 419 -26.53 -4.08 2.70
N ARG A 420 -27.34 -3.12 3.13
CA ARG A 420 -27.18 -2.36 4.38
C ARG A 420 -27.13 -3.23 5.65
N ASP A 421 -27.79 -4.39 5.64
CA ASP A 421 -27.86 -5.30 6.79
C ASP A 421 -26.69 -6.30 6.84
N ARG A 422 -25.80 -6.27 5.85
CA ARG A 422 -24.60 -7.09 5.81
C ARG A 422 -23.46 -6.49 6.62
N TYR A 423 -22.48 -7.31 6.98
CA TYR A 423 -21.31 -6.91 7.76
C TYR A 423 -20.10 -6.57 6.87
N PRO A 424 -19.16 -5.71 7.36
CA PRO A 424 -18.00 -5.33 6.57
C PRO A 424 -17.16 -6.49 6.01
N HIS A 425 -17.05 -7.61 6.74
CA HIS A 425 -16.24 -8.75 6.32
C HIS A 425 -16.80 -9.48 5.09
N GLU A 426 -18.05 -9.24 4.73
CA GLU A 426 -18.71 -9.81 3.54
C GLU A 426 -18.42 -9.02 2.24
N PHE A 427 -17.64 -7.94 2.33
CA PHE A 427 -17.34 -7.04 1.22
C PHE A 427 -15.85 -7.08 0.83
N SER A 428 -15.57 -6.86 -0.46
CA SER A 428 -14.21 -6.68 -0.95
C SER A 428 -13.57 -5.39 -0.41
N GLY A 429 -12.24 -5.27 -0.51
CA GLY A 429 -11.50 -4.07 -0.08
C GLY A 429 -12.04 -2.79 -0.73
N GLY A 430 -12.28 -2.81 -2.04
CA GLY A 430 -12.84 -1.66 -2.76
C GLY A 430 -14.27 -1.32 -2.35
N GLN A 431 -15.10 -2.32 -2.08
CA GLN A 431 -16.45 -2.09 -1.55
C GLN A 431 -16.42 -1.50 -0.14
N ARG A 432 -15.51 -1.97 0.75
CA ARG A 432 -15.32 -1.38 2.08
C ARG A 432 -14.87 0.08 2.00
N GLN A 433 -13.99 0.40 1.05
CA GLN A 433 -13.59 1.79 0.81
C GLN A 433 -14.78 2.66 0.39
N ARG A 434 -15.64 2.17 -0.50
CA ARG A 434 -16.89 2.85 -0.87
C ARG A 434 -17.83 3.06 0.32
N ILE A 435 -17.90 2.09 1.24
CA ILE A 435 -18.68 2.21 2.49
C ILE A 435 -18.07 3.30 3.39
N ALA A 436 -16.73 3.36 3.55
CA ALA A 436 -16.07 4.42 4.30
C ALA A 436 -16.33 5.81 3.70
N ILE A 437 -16.36 5.91 2.37
CA ILE A 437 -16.75 7.15 1.66
C ILE A 437 -18.23 7.46 1.93
N ALA A 438 -19.14 6.49 1.81
CA ALA A 438 -20.58 6.69 2.08
C ALA A 438 -20.82 7.19 3.51
N ARG A 439 -20.11 6.64 4.52
CA ARG A 439 -20.16 7.10 5.92
C ARG A 439 -19.81 8.59 6.06
N ALA A 440 -18.83 9.07 5.32
CA ALA A 440 -18.48 10.49 5.32
C ALA A 440 -19.52 11.33 4.56
N MET A 441 -20.01 10.84 3.43
CA MET A 441 -20.91 11.58 2.52
C MET A 441 -22.35 11.69 3.00
N VAL A 442 -22.83 10.79 3.87
CA VAL A 442 -24.20 10.80 4.42
C VAL A 442 -24.52 12.09 5.19
N LEU A 443 -23.51 12.72 5.78
CA LEU A 443 -23.61 13.99 6.50
C LEU A 443 -23.63 15.23 5.59
N LYS A 444 -23.46 15.06 4.27
CA LYS A 444 -23.37 16.15 3.29
C LYS A 444 -22.30 17.19 3.64
N PRO A 445 -21.02 16.77 3.80
CA PRO A 445 -19.94 17.67 4.18
C PRO A 445 -19.64 18.71 3.09
N LYS A 446 -18.88 19.76 3.45
CA LYS A 446 -18.27 20.72 2.52
C LYS A 446 -16.78 20.46 2.36
N PHE A 447 -16.14 19.89 3.37
CA PHE A 447 -14.73 19.55 3.40
C PHE A 447 -14.52 18.09 3.78
N VAL A 448 -13.71 17.37 3.01
CA VAL A 448 -13.36 15.97 3.31
C VAL A 448 -11.86 15.79 3.20
N MET A 449 -11.25 15.32 4.28
CA MET A 449 -9.90 14.79 4.27
C MET A 449 -9.94 13.34 3.82
N LEU A 450 -9.17 13.02 2.79
CA LEU A 450 -9.01 11.68 2.23
C LEU A 450 -7.56 11.25 2.51
N ASP A 451 -7.37 10.41 3.52
CA ASP A 451 -6.04 9.96 3.93
C ASP A 451 -5.73 8.62 3.27
N GLU A 452 -4.91 8.65 2.22
CA GLU A 452 -4.52 7.49 1.41
C GLU A 452 -5.70 6.56 1.00
N PRO A 453 -6.80 7.09 0.46
CA PRO A 453 -8.04 6.33 0.28
C PRO A 453 -7.94 5.21 -0.77
N THR A 454 -6.82 5.08 -1.46
CA THR A 454 -6.63 4.10 -2.53
C THR A 454 -5.42 3.18 -2.33
N SER A 455 -4.66 3.35 -1.24
CA SER A 455 -3.37 2.68 -1.03
C SER A 455 -3.44 1.15 -0.89
N ALA A 456 -4.58 0.61 -0.43
CA ALA A 456 -4.80 -0.82 -0.23
C ALA A 456 -5.61 -1.47 -1.37
N LEU A 457 -5.78 -0.75 -2.50
CA LEU A 457 -6.62 -1.18 -3.61
C LEU A 457 -5.77 -1.53 -4.84
N ASP A 458 -6.20 -2.53 -5.60
CA ASP A 458 -5.63 -2.79 -6.92
C ASP A 458 -5.99 -1.69 -7.92
N MET A 459 -5.21 -1.59 -9.01
CA MET A 459 -5.27 -0.47 -9.96
C MET A 459 -6.66 -0.24 -10.57
N SER A 460 -7.40 -1.31 -10.86
CA SER A 460 -8.73 -1.19 -11.46
C SER A 460 -9.75 -0.61 -10.50
N VAL A 461 -9.72 -1.04 -9.24
CA VAL A 461 -10.58 -0.52 -8.16
C VAL A 461 -10.17 0.89 -7.78
N GLN A 462 -8.87 1.19 -7.78
CA GLN A 462 -8.32 2.53 -7.52
C GLN A 462 -8.86 3.55 -8.54
N ALA A 463 -8.83 3.24 -9.84
CA ALA A 463 -9.40 4.11 -10.88
C ALA A 463 -10.89 4.38 -10.65
N GLN A 464 -11.67 3.34 -10.31
CA GLN A 464 -13.10 3.48 -10.01
C GLN A 464 -13.37 4.37 -8.78
N VAL A 465 -12.52 4.30 -7.74
CA VAL A 465 -12.65 5.18 -6.56
C VAL A 465 -12.30 6.62 -6.91
N VAL A 466 -11.29 6.85 -7.76
CA VAL A 466 -10.93 8.19 -8.24
C VAL A 466 -12.08 8.81 -9.03
N ASP A 467 -12.71 8.06 -9.93
CA ASP A 467 -13.85 8.53 -10.71
C ASP A 467 -15.06 8.82 -9.80
N LEU A 468 -15.34 7.95 -8.83
CA LEU A 468 -16.36 8.18 -7.80
C LEU A 468 -16.13 9.50 -7.04
N LEU A 469 -14.89 9.76 -6.60
CA LEU A 469 -14.55 10.99 -5.88
C LEU A 469 -14.73 12.23 -6.74
N ARG A 470 -14.37 12.17 -8.04
CA ARG A 470 -14.62 13.25 -9.01
C ARG A 470 -16.12 13.54 -9.18
N ASP A 471 -16.93 12.47 -9.32
CA ASP A 471 -18.37 12.61 -9.49
C ASP A 471 -19.03 13.22 -8.26
N LEU A 472 -18.65 12.76 -7.05
CA LEU A 472 -19.13 13.31 -5.79
C LEU A 472 -18.72 14.78 -5.62
N GLN A 473 -17.47 15.13 -5.96
CA GLN A 473 -16.98 16.50 -5.90
C GLN A 473 -17.76 17.42 -6.83
N LYS A 474 -17.95 17.00 -8.08
CA LYS A 474 -18.72 17.77 -9.08
C LYS A 474 -20.18 17.97 -8.68
N LYS A 475 -20.81 16.94 -8.09
CA LYS A 475 -22.21 17.01 -7.66
C LYS A 475 -22.45 17.92 -6.45
N ARG A 476 -21.46 18.07 -5.57
CA ARG A 476 -21.62 18.71 -4.26
C ARG A 476 -20.67 19.85 -3.96
N ASP A 477 -19.85 20.26 -4.93
CA ASP A 477 -18.78 21.28 -4.76
C ASP A 477 -17.84 21.01 -3.59
N LEU A 478 -17.49 19.72 -3.35
CA LEU A 478 -16.70 19.30 -2.22
C LEU A 478 -15.27 19.84 -2.30
N ALA A 479 -14.75 20.35 -1.20
CA ALA A 479 -13.33 20.64 -1.02
C ALA A 479 -12.62 19.39 -0.49
N TYR A 480 -11.62 18.87 -1.21
CA TYR A 480 -10.86 17.70 -0.80
C TYR A 480 -9.44 18.06 -0.38
N LEU A 481 -9.02 17.58 0.80
CA LEU A 481 -7.61 17.40 1.12
C LEU A 481 -7.27 15.94 0.81
N PHE A 482 -6.51 15.71 -0.24
CA PHE A 482 -6.17 14.37 -0.72
C PHE A 482 -4.72 14.05 -0.40
N ILE A 483 -4.50 13.16 0.57
CA ILE A 483 -3.19 12.67 0.96
C ILE A 483 -2.93 11.35 0.24
N SER A 484 -1.82 11.26 -0.47
CA SER A 484 -1.43 10.02 -1.14
C SER A 484 0.07 9.96 -1.37
N HIS A 485 0.59 8.75 -1.42
CA HIS A 485 1.92 8.46 -1.95
C HIS A 485 1.88 8.05 -3.43
N ASP A 486 0.70 7.74 -3.99
CA ASP A 486 0.54 7.43 -5.41
C ASP A 486 0.40 8.72 -6.23
N LEU A 487 1.50 9.11 -6.89
CA LEU A 487 1.57 10.33 -7.67
C LEU A 487 0.75 10.27 -8.96
N LYS A 488 0.43 9.09 -9.49
CA LYS A 488 -0.45 8.93 -10.66
C LYS A 488 -1.87 9.36 -10.30
N VAL A 489 -2.36 8.93 -9.13
CA VAL A 489 -3.67 9.35 -8.61
C VAL A 489 -3.71 10.84 -8.31
N VAL A 490 -2.66 11.37 -7.68
CA VAL A 490 -2.56 12.81 -7.37
C VAL A 490 -2.59 13.64 -8.66
N ARG A 491 -1.83 13.26 -9.68
CA ARG A 491 -1.84 13.93 -10.99
C ARG A 491 -3.23 13.92 -11.63
N ALA A 492 -3.96 12.80 -11.47
CA ALA A 492 -5.27 12.64 -12.05
C ALA A 492 -6.38 13.43 -11.33
N LEU A 493 -6.28 13.62 -10.00
CA LEU A 493 -7.37 14.15 -9.17
C LEU A 493 -7.13 15.57 -8.64
N CYS A 494 -5.86 15.96 -8.36
CA CYS A 494 -5.56 17.16 -7.58
C CYS A 494 -5.32 18.38 -8.46
N ASN A 495 -5.97 19.50 -8.12
CA ASN A 495 -5.81 20.78 -8.82
C ASN A 495 -4.52 21.49 -8.41
N TYR A 496 -4.18 21.43 -7.13
CA TYR A 496 -3.00 22.02 -6.51
C TYR A 496 -2.28 20.97 -5.68
N VAL A 497 -0.96 20.99 -5.63
CA VAL A 497 -0.15 19.99 -4.92
C VAL A 497 0.84 20.67 -4.00
N ILE A 498 0.94 20.13 -2.79
CA ILE A 498 1.95 20.47 -1.78
C ILE A 498 2.86 19.25 -1.60
N VAL A 499 4.16 19.44 -1.78
CA VAL A 499 5.19 18.43 -1.54
C VAL A 499 5.80 18.66 -0.16
N MET A 500 5.66 17.68 0.74
CA MET A 500 6.13 17.77 2.13
C MET A 500 7.36 16.89 2.37
N LYS A 501 8.36 17.45 3.08
CA LYS A 501 9.52 16.73 3.60
C LYS A 501 9.84 17.22 5.01
N ASN A 502 9.99 16.29 5.96
CA ASN A 502 10.36 16.61 7.35
C ASN A 502 9.50 17.73 8.00
N GLY A 503 8.18 17.68 7.80
CA GLY A 503 7.25 18.64 8.37
C GLY A 503 7.16 19.99 7.65
N LYS A 504 7.90 20.19 6.56
CA LYS A 504 7.92 21.45 5.78
C LYS A 504 7.44 21.25 4.36
N VAL A 505 6.92 22.30 3.75
CA VAL A 505 6.69 22.38 2.32
C VAL A 505 8.03 22.63 1.64
N VAL A 506 8.39 21.75 0.68
CA VAL A 506 9.60 21.93 -0.14
C VAL A 506 9.24 22.50 -1.51
N GLU A 507 8.04 22.18 -2.02
CA GLU A 507 7.51 22.75 -3.25
C GLU A 507 5.99 22.73 -3.23
N GLU A 508 5.35 23.71 -3.83
CA GLU A 508 3.90 23.77 -4.01
C GLU A 508 3.50 24.51 -5.28
N GLY A 509 2.37 24.16 -5.84
CA GLY A 509 1.86 24.81 -7.05
C GLY A 509 0.70 24.08 -7.70
N PRO A 510 0.20 24.61 -8.83
CA PRO A 510 -0.73 23.90 -9.69
C PRO A 510 -0.18 22.51 -10.05
N SER A 511 -1.04 21.50 -10.04
CA SER A 511 -0.63 20.10 -10.28
C SER A 511 0.24 19.97 -11.53
N ARG A 512 -0.19 20.59 -12.65
CA ARG A 512 0.56 20.55 -13.91
C ARG A 512 1.99 21.09 -13.79
N GLU A 513 2.21 22.18 -13.04
CA GLU A 513 3.55 22.75 -12.86
C GLU A 513 4.45 21.84 -12.05
N ILE A 514 3.92 21.25 -10.96
CA ILE A 514 4.68 20.33 -10.11
C ILE A 514 5.08 19.06 -10.87
N PHE A 515 4.19 18.51 -11.70
CA PHE A 515 4.45 17.27 -12.43
C PHE A 515 5.30 17.46 -13.69
N ASP A 516 5.11 18.55 -14.43
CA ASP A 516 5.78 18.75 -15.71
C ASP A 516 7.08 19.57 -15.57
N HIS A 517 7.16 20.45 -14.55
CA HIS A 517 8.28 21.38 -14.33
C HIS A 517 8.72 21.47 -12.86
N PRO A 518 9.05 20.35 -12.20
CA PRO A 518 9.48 20.35 -10.79
C PRO A 518 10.78 21.16 -10.63
N LYS A 519 10.85 21.99 -9.59
CA LYS A 519 12.00 22.85 -9.30
C LYS A 519 12.91 22.25 -8.24
N ASP A 520 12.30 21.75 -7.14
CA ASP A 520 13.03 21.18 -6.01
C ASP A 520 13.60 19.80 -6.34
N ASP A 521 14.82 19.50 -5.89
CA ASP A 521 15.50 18.24 -6.20
C ASP A 521 14.82 17.02 -5.55
N TYR A 522 14.19 17.21 -4.39
CA TYR A 522 13.41 16.16 -3.76
C TYR A 522 12.13 15.86 -4.56
N THR A 523 11.44 16.89 -5.05
CA THR A 523 10.28 16.72 -5.93
C THR A 523 10.66 15.97 -7.22
N LYS A 524 11.78 16.34 -7.84
CA LYS A 524 12.31 15.64 -9.03
C LYS A 524 12.60 14.16 -8.74
N ALA A 525 13.24 13.87 -7.60
CA ALA A 525 13.55 12.50 -7.19
C ALA A 525 12.26 11.69 -6.93
N LEU A 526 11.27 12.30 -6.27
CA LEU A 526 9.98 11.69 -5.97
C LEU A 526 9.21 11.35 -7.25
N LEU A 527 9.15 12.28 -8.22
CA LEU A 527 8.50 12.09 -9.52
C LEU A 527 9.23 11.05 -10.38
N ALA A 528 10.55 11.08 -10.38
CA ALA A 528 11.36 10.10 -11.11
C ALA A 528 11.11 8.67 -10.60
N ALA A 529 11.01 8.49 -9.29
CA ALA A 529 10.71 7.20 -8.69
C ALA A 529 9.31 6.67 -9.09
N ALA A 530 8.33 7.58 -9.25
CA ALA A 530 6.94 7.23 -9.58
C ALA A 530 6.69 6.97 -11.07
N PHE A 531 7.37 7.71 -11.96
CA PHE A 531 7.08 7.74 -13.39
C PHE A 531 8.19 7.16 -14.29
N ASP A 532 9.19 6.46 -13.71
CA ASP A 532 10.34 5.90 -14.44
C ASP A 532 11.16 6.92 -15.27
N ILE A 533 11.13 8.19 -14.88
CA ILE A 533 11.95 9.21 -15.51
C ILE A 533 13.42 8.98 -15.11
N LYS A 534 14.29 8.69 -16.05
CA LYS A 534 15.74 8.52 -15.80
C LYS A 534 16.31 9.80 -15.19
N VAL A 535 16.54 9.80 -13.90
CA VAL A 535 17.28 10.88 -13.22
C VAL A 535 18.77 10.57 -13.27
N THR A 536 19.51 11.39 -14.01
CA THR A 536 20.99 11.39 -14.06
C THR A 536 21.59 12.10 -12.84
N HIS A 537 21.14 11.82 -11.62
CA HIS A 537 21.80 12.35 -10.43
C HIS A 537 21.77 11.38 -9.24
N ARG A 538 22.92 10.73 -9.03
CA ARG A 538 23.26 9.85 -7.89
C ARG A 538 23.28 10.56 -6.52
N ALA A 539 23.07 11.88 -6.46
CA ALA A 539 23.33 12.68 -5.25
C ALA A 539 22.12 12.91 -4.33
N ALA A 540 20.89 12.75 -4.81
CA ALA A 540 19.68 13.10 -4.03
C ALA A 540 19.13 11.95 -3.15
N LEU A 541 19.63 10.73 -3.31
CA LEU A 541 19.15 9.52 -2.60
C LEU A 541 20.00 9.13 -1.37
N ALA A 542 20.95 9.96 -0.95
CA ALA A 542 21.89 9.68 0.14
C ALA A 542 21.59 10.51 1.40
N THR A 543 20.36 10.46 1.91
CA THR A 543 20.08 11.00 3.27
C THR A 543 19.24 10.01 4.08
#